data_a33a85324dbb78140b2036ad90680e34
#
_entry.id   a33a85324dbb78140b2036ad90680e34
#
_cell.length_a   1.000
_cell.length_b   1.000
_cell.length_c   1.000
_cell.angle_alpha   90.00
_cell.angle_beta   90.00
_cell.angle_gamma   90.00
#
_symmetry.space_group_name_H-M   'P 1'
#
loop_
_entity.id
_entity.type
_entity.pdbx_description
1 polymer ?
#
loop_
_entity_poly.entity_id
_entity_poly.type
_entity_poly.pdbx_seq_one_letter_code
_entity_poly.pdbx_strand_id
1 'polypeptide(L)'
;MRVPNRAGRTVLAGSTALLLALAAAPTAVAHPAPDHHAGSLVLVGGGLKDDNDQVYGEIIDRAGGKGHARIGVLTAASVPQSQDPHAEDPATCSNSACNGAYYADLFTRHGAADAQWVPVDIEHVAAADSDRLVEQINGMTGFFFGGGDQYRYVTSLMHGAAHTDSKVLAAIRAKLARGAVVAGSSAGAQIMAGADMITGGESYEGLRDGSREGYFEDASELGYLPQGGFDFLRSGLLDTHTGTSGREGRSLRLAADTGHQRVYALEENTALVVEHAGSRNESMRVVGPQGLAVFDLRHARTHEGASGWSLTGADYSYLTDGDRYDPRHWRVRPAADKTRLHPRERTAVPENNDVFHSLADADGVPYSFLGTARALASSAVQREATASTFESGPRFTVTFAKDRRFTALTDDGTEAATLIGMHVSIEPA
;
A
#
# COMPACT_ATOMS: atom_id res chain seq x y z
N MET A 1 28.92 94.54 -13.60
CA MET A 1 28.89 95.17 -12.26
C MET A 1 28.21 94.22 -11.25
N ARG A 2 28.97 93.93 -10.21
CA ARG A 2 28.57 93.25 -8.97
C ARG A 2 28.40 91.73 -8.96
N VAL A 3 29.28 91.18 -8.29
CA VAL A 3 29.63 89.93 -7.64
C VAL A 3 28.75 89.67 -6.42
N PRO A 4 28.88 88.52 -5.73
CA PRO A 4 28.20 87.21 -5.71
C PRO A 4 27.47 86.96 -4.40
N ASN A 5 26.82 85.86 -4.31
CA ASN A 5 26.70 85.26 -2.96
C ASN A 5 26.60 83.69 -3.01
N ARG A 6 27.48 83.13 -2.24
CA ARG A 6 27.57 81.72 -1.94
C ARG A 6 26.42 81.36 -0.99
N ALA A 7 25.74 80.30 -1.27
CA ALA A 7 24.95 79.63 -0.26
C ALA A 7 25.23 78.13 -0.28
N GLY A 8 25.58 77.62 0.89
CA GLY A 8 26.12 76.31 1.12
C GLY A 8 25.14 75.17 0.84
N ARG A 9 25.68 74.06 0.35
CA ARG A 9 25.02 72.82 0.25
C ARG A 9 25.09 72.04 1.59
N THR A 10 23.95 71.93 2.24
CA THR A 10 23.78 71.05 3.38
C THR A 10 23.49 69.64 2.79
N VAL A 11 24.39 68.69 3.07
CA VAL A 11 24.20 67.29 2.75
C VAL A 11 23.34 66.66 3.86
N LEU A 12 22.09 66.32 3.57
CA LEU A 12 21.29 65.45 4.41
C LEU A 12 21.66 63.98 4.10
N ALA A 13 22.30 63.34 5.06
CA ALA A 13 22.48 61.90 5.07
C ALA A 13 21.17 61.24 5.41
N GLY A 14 20.49 60.71 4.42
CA GLY A 14 19.32 59.86 4.60
C GLY A 14 19.74 58.44 4.96
N SER A 15 19.54 58.07 6.22
CA SER A 15 19.70 56.66 6.67
C SER A 15 18.52 55.84 6.18
N THR A 16 18.72 55.05 5.15
CA THR A 16 17.75 54.04 4.71
C THR A 16 17.82 52.82 5.65
N ALA A 17 16.89 52.73 6.56
CA ALA A 17 16.73 51.52 7.38
C ALA A 17 16.16 50.39 6.51
N LEU A 18 17.00 49.41 6.21
CA LEU A 18 16.61 48.16 5.53
C LEU A 18 15.87 47.28 6.55
N LEU A 19 14.56 47.25 6.49
CA LEU A 19 13.72 46.30 7.23
C LEU A 19 13.92 44.90 6.57
N LEU A 20 14.76 44.06 7.18
CA LEU A 20 14.76 42.63 6.87
C LEU A 20 13.47 42.03 7.46
N ALA A 21 12.51 41.73 6.60
CA ALA A 21 11.40 40.86 6.94
C ALA A 21 11.96 39.42 7.07
N LEU A 22 12.19 38.95 8.30
CA LEU A 22 12.39 37.53 8.55
C LEU A 22 11.06 36.84 8.22
N ALA A 23 10.99 36.19 7.07
CA ALA A 23 9.97 35.19 6.78
C ALA A 23 10.17 34.03 7.77
N ALA A 24 9.30 33.89 8.75
CA ALA A 24 9.26 32.71 9.59
C ALA A 24 8.88 31.51 8.69
N ALA A 25 9.84 30.64 8.46
CA ALA A 25 9.58 29.34 7.84
C ALA A 25 8.54 28.62 8.73
N PRO A 26 7.55 27.96 8.13
CA PRO A 26 6.63 27.12 8.92
C PRO A 26 7.47 26.09 9.66
N THR A 27 7.38 26.09 10.98
CA THR A 27 7.95 25.03 11.80
C THR A 27 7.20 23.76 11.44
N ALA A 28 7.89 22.86 10.72
CA ALA A 28 7.41 21.50 10.54
C ALA A 28 7.08 20.96 11.95
N VAL A 29 5.83 20.60 12.18
CA VAL A 29 5.41 19.89 13.38
C VAL A 29 6.16 18.58 13.34
N ALA A 30 7.19 18.44 14.16
CA ALA A 30 7.91 17.19 14.30
C ALA A 30 6.92 16.14 14.77
N HIS A 31 6.58 15.20 13.90
CA HIS A 31 5.91 13.99 14.33
C HIS A 31 6.80 13.35 15.40
N PRO A 32 6.23 12.87 16.52
CA PRO A 32 7.02 12.19 17.53
C PRO A 32 7.85 11.08 16.87
N ALA A 33 9.09 10.92 17.32
CA ALA A 33 9.98 9.86 16.83
C ALA A 33 9.24 8.51 16.84
N PRO A 34 9.44 7.64 15.82
CA PRO A 34 8.68 6.41 15.68
C PRO A 34 8.86 5.56 16.94
N ASP A 35 7.78 5.33 17.65
CA ASP A 35 7.73 4.31 18.67
C ASP A 35 8.01 2.97 17.97
N HIS A 36 9.06 2.28 18.40
CA HIS A 36 9.37 0.94 17.92
C HIS A 36 8.22 0.03 18.32
N HIS A 37 7.35 -0.32 17.38
CA HIS A 37 6.21 -1.17 17.67
C HIS A 37 6.71 -2.55 18.12
N ALA A 38 6.41 -2.93 19.33
CA ALA A 38 6.63 -4.30 19.81
C ALA A 38 5.64 -5.28 19.18
N GLY A 39 4.51 -4.76 18.64
CA GLY A 39 3.45 -5.52 17.97
C GLY A 39 3.75 -5.80 16.50
N SER A 40 2.78 -6.39 15.84
CA SER A 40 2.89 -6.81 14.46
C SER A 40 1.75 -6.29 13.60
N LEU A 41 2.01 -6.16 12.28
CA LEU A 41 0.97 -5.89 11.29
C LEU A 41 0.69 -7.17 10.51
N VAL A 42 -0.58 -7.36 10.11
CA VAL A 42 -1.01 -8.40 9.16
C VAL A 42 -1.80 -7.71 8.06
N LEU A 43 -1.14 -7.44 6.94
CA LEU A 43 -1.66 -6.63 5.84
C LEU A 43 -2.14 -7.55 4.72
N VAL A 44 -3.44 -7.65 4.50
CA VAL A 44 -4.05 -8.50 3.48
C VAL A 44 -4.36 -7.70 2.23
N GLY A 45 -3.97 -8.19 1.08
CA GLY A 45 -4.13 -7.49 -0.20
C GLY A 45 -5.59 -7.34 -0.70
N GLY A 46 -6.55 -7.72 0.10
CA GLY A 46 -7.99 -7.71 -0.23
C GLY A 46 -8.53 -9.10 -0.48
N GLY A 47 -9.83 -9.20 -0.77
CA GLY A 47 -10.46 -10.45 -1.13
C GLY A 47 -10.23 -11.61 -0.14
N LEU A 48 -10.07 -11.30 1.16
CA LEU A 48 -9.83 -12.30 2.20
C LEU A 48 -11.04 -13.21 2.30
N LYS A 49 -10.86 -14.49 1.97
CA LYS A 49 -11.92 -15.49 1.98
C LYS A 49 -12.19 -16.00 3.38
N ASP A 50 -13.45 -16.34 3.65
CA ASP A 50 -13.93 -16.82 4.95
C ASP A 50 -13.21 -18.07 5.45
N ASP A 51 -12.78 -18.93 4.54
CA ASP A 51 -12.12 -20.21 4.81
C ASP A 51 -10.59 -20.11 4.83
N ASN A 52 -10.03 -18.92 4.79
CA ASN A 52 -8.57 -18.74 4.88
C ASN A 52 -8.07 -18.88 6.32
N ASP A 53 -8.10 -20.12 6.83
CA ASP A 53 -7.63 -20.47 8.18
C ASP A 53 -6.18 -19.99 8.46
N GLN A 54 -5.36 -19.88 7.41
CA GLN A 54 -3.97 -19.51 7.53
C GLN A 54 -3.83 -18.03 7.94
N VAL A 55 -4.55 -17.12 7.28
CA VAL A 55 -4.49 -15.69 7.58
C VAL A 55 -5.24 -15.35 8.86
N TYR A 56 -6.46 -15.88 9.07
CA TYR A 56 -7.17 -15.68 10.34
C TYR A 56 -6.42 -16.27 11.52
N GLY A 57 -5.83 -17.46 11.34
CA GLY A 57 -4.97 -18.11 12.34
C GLY A 57 -3.79 -17.25 12.71
N GLU A 58 -3.09 -16.67 11.74
CA GLU A 58 -1.95 -15.75 11.99
C GLU A 58 -2.36 -14.53 12.83
N ILE A 59 -3.52 -13.91 12.53
CA ILE A 59 -4.04 -12.79 13.30
C ILE A 59 -4.38 -13.21 14.73
N ILE A 60 -5.09 -14.33 14.89
CA ILE A 60 -5.51 -14.86 16.18
C ILE A 60 -4.31 -15.26 17.04
N ASP A 61 -3.34 -15.94 16.47
CA ASP A 61 -2.13 -16.38 17.20
C ASP A 61 -1.34 -15.17 17.73
N ARG A 62 -1.23 -14.11 16.95
CA ARG A 62 -0.59 -12.85 17.35
C ARG A 62 -1.42 -12.07 18.38
N ALA A 63 -2.73 -12.25 18.39
CA ALA A 63 -3.62 -11.66 19.37
C ALA A 63 -3.70 -12.43 20.69
N GLY A 64 -2.86 -13.46 20.90
CA GLY A 64 -2.82 -14.26 22.12
C GLY A 64 -3.25 -15.71 21.98
N GLY A 65 -3.61 -16.14 20.76
CA GLY A 65 -3.97 -17.51 20.41
C GLY A 65 -5.46 -17.84 20.56
N LYS A 66 -5.84 -19.00 20.03
CA LYS A 66 -7.22 -19.50 20.11
C LYS A 66 -7.71 -19.56 21.56
N GLY A 67 -8.95 -19.12 21.77
CA GLY A 67 -9.58 -19.05 23.10
C GLY A 67 -9.08 -17.91 24.00
N HIS A 68 -8.12 -17.08 23.54
CA HIS A 68 -7.59 -15.94 24.31
C HIS A 68 -7.63 -14.63 23.52
N ALA A 69 -7.54 -14.69 22.20
CA ALA A 69 -7.56 -13.53 21.31
C ALA A 69 -8.87 -12.76 21.47
N ARG A 70 -8.77 -11.43 21.62
CA ARG A 70 -9.90 -10.50 21.70
C ARG A 70 -9.72 -9.45 20.61
N ILE A 71 -10.56 -9.49 19.59
CA ILE A 71 -10.41 -8.72 18.37
C ILE A 71 -11.36 -7.55 18.33
N GLY A 72 -10.83 -6.32 18.22
CA GLY A 72 -11.60 -5.13 17.87
C GLY A 72 -11.75 -5.01 16.36
N VAL A 73 -12.96 -5.06 15.85
CA VAL A 73 -13.27 -4.99 14.42
C VAL A 73 -13.69 -3.56 14.06
N LEU A 74 -12.97 -2.95 13.12
CA LEU A 74 -13.26 -1.63 12.58
C LEU A 74 -13.62 -1.74 11.10
N THR A 75 -14.75 -1.20 10.71
CA THR A 75 -15.31 -1.32 9.35
C THR A 75 -15.73 0.03 8.78
N ALA A 76 -15.10 1.11 9.25
CA ALA A 76 -15.40 2.47 8.81
C ALA A 76 -15.10 2.74 7.32
N ALA A 77 -14.34 1.87 6.65
CA ALA A 77 -14.16 1.92 5.20
C ALA A 77 -15.43 1.56 4.41
N SER A 78 -16.37 0.82 5.01
CA SER A 78 -17.67 0.52 4.42
C SER A 78 -18.56 1.77 4.40
N VAL A 79 -19.59 1.77 3.54
CA VAL A 79 -20.62 2.82 3.61
C VAL A 79 -21.32 2.78 4.96
N PRO A 80 -21.84 3.90 5.49
CA PRO A 80 -22.68 3.88 6.67
C PRO A 80 -24.05 3.24 6.36
N GLN A 81 -24.77 2.81 7.39
CA GLN A 81 -26.04 2.11 7.22
C GLN A 81 -27.06 2.92 6.38
N SER A 82 -27.10 4.24 6.51
CA SER A 82 -28.03 5.10 5.77
C SER A 82 -27.81 5.13 4.26
N GLN A 83 -26.61 4.76 3.80
CA GLN A 83 -26.21 4.75 2.39
C GLN A 83 -26.28 3.34 1.78
N ASP A 84 -26.58 2.32 2.57
CA ASP A 84 -26.72 0.94 2.08
C ASP A 84 -28.18 0.68 1.67
N PRO A 85 -28.48 0.45 0.37
CA PRO A 85 -29.83 0.17 -0.09
C PRO A 85 -30.41 -1.15 0.44
N HIS A 86 -29.55 -2.03 1.00
CA HIS A 86 -29.90 -3.32 1.56
C HIS A 86 -29.76 -3.38 3.07
N ALA A 87 -29.67 -2.23 3.77
CA ALA A 87 -29.40 -2.16 5.20
C ALA A 87 -30.34 -2.99 6.10
N GLU A 88 -31.59 -3.18 5.67
CA GLU A 88 -32.62 -3.95 6.40
C GLU A 88 -32.59 -5.46 6.12
N ASP A 89 -31.77 -5.94 5.18
CA ASP A 89 -31.66 -7.35 4.84
C ASP A 89 -30.30 -7.91 5.30
N PRO A 90 -30.27 -8.69 6.41
CA PRO A 90 -29.02 -9.26 6.93
C PRO A 90 -28.27 -10.18 5.97
N ALA A 91 -28.91 -10.68 4.91
CA ALA A 91 -28.28 -11.57 3.95
C ALA A 91 -27.50 -10.80 2.86
N THR A 92 -27.85 -9.53 2.62
CA THR A 92 -27.30 -8.74 1.52
C THR A 92 -26.74 -7.38 1.96
N CYS A 93 -26.93 -6.97 3.22
CA CYS A 93 -26.41 -5.70 3.70
C CYS A 93 -24.85 -5.67 3.65
N SER A 94 -24.32 -4.49 3.25
CA SER A 94 -22.89 -4.28 3.14
C SER A 94 -22.53 -2.86 3.60
N ASN A 95 -22.71 -2.61 4.89
CA ASN A 95 -22.42 -1.33 5.54
C ASN A 95 -21.51 -1.54 6.76
N SER A 96 -21.14 -0.44 7.42
CA SER A 96 -20.21 -0.47 8.56
C SER A 96 -20.69 -1.40 9.69
N ALA A 97 -21.97 -1.42 10.01
CA ALA A 97 -22.53 -2.25 11.08
C ALA A 97 -22.62 -3.72 10.67
N CYS A 98 -23.16 -4.01 9.49
CA CYS A 98 -23.29 -5.38 8.98
C CYS A 98 -21.91 -6.04 8.82
N ASN A 99 -20.96 -5.35 8.19
CA ASN A 99 -19.61 -5.86 8.02
C ASN A 99 -18.86 -6.00 9.35
N GLY A 100 -19.16 -5.11 10.33
CA GLY A 100 -18.66 -5.22 11.70
C GLY A 100 -19.12 -6.48 12.40
N ALA A 101 -20.41 -6.78 12.32
CA ALA A 101 -21.00 -8.01 12.87
C ALA A 101 -20.48 -9.26 12.16
N TYR A 102 -20.39 -9.21 10.84
CA TYR A 102 -19.88 -10.32 10.00
C TYR A 102 -18.44 -10.71 10.37
N TYR A 103 -17.50 -9.75 10.43
CA TYR A 103 -16.13 -10.05 10.80
C TYR A 103 -15.99 -10.48 12.26
N ALA A 104 -16.80 -9.93 13.18
CA ALA A 104 -16.79 -10.36 14.57
C ALA A 104 -17.21 -11.82 14.71
N ASP A 105 -18.27 -12.25 14.00
CA ASP A 105 -18.68 -13.65 13.94
C ASP A 105 -17.57 -14.53 13.31
N LEU A 106 -16.97 -14.07 12.22
CA LEU A 106 -15.94 -14.80 11.51
C LEU A 106 -14.69 -15.04 12.37
N PHE A 107 -14.19 -14.02 13.08
CA PHE A 107 -13.09 -14.21 14.03
C PHE A 107 -13.45 -15.18 15.16
N THR A 108 -14.69 -15.15 15.64
CA THR A 108 -15.15 -16.09 16.66
C THR A 108 -15.17 -17.52 16.12
N ARG A 109 -15.64 -17.73 14.88
CA ARG A 109 -15.62 -19.05 14.20
C ARG A 109 -14.20 -19.58 14.02
N HIS A 110 -13.21 -18.71 13.76
CA HIS A 110 -11.80 -19.10 13.65
C HIS A 110 -11.13 -19.33 15.02
N GLY A 111 -11.83 -19.05 16.13
CA GLY A 111 -11.38 -19.40 17.48
C GLY A 111 -10.91 -18.24 18.34
N ALA A 112 -11.21 -17.00 18.00
CA ALA A 112 -11.06 -15.90 18.94
C ALA A 112 -11.97 -16.10 20.16
N ALA A 113 -11.51 -15.72 21.35
CA ALA A 113 -12.32 -15.77 22.57
C ALA A 113 -13.44 -14.75 22.55
N ASP A 114 -13.20 -13.61 21.88
CA ASP A 114 -14.15 -12.50 21.76
C ASP A 114 -13.78 -11.69 20.51
N ALA A 115 -14.79 -11.20 19.81
CA ALA A 115 -14.60 -10.23 18.73
C ALA A 115 -15.75 -9.23 18.75
N GLN A 116 -15.43 -7.95 18.71
CA GLN A 116 -16.43 -6.89 18.89
C GLN A 116 -16.25 -5.81 17.84
N TRP A 117 -17.36 -5.43 17.21
CA TRP A 117 -17.37 -4.25 16.37
C TRP A 117 -17.14 -2.98 17.18
N VAL A 118 -16.35 -2.06 16.65
CA VAL A 118 -16.09 -0.71 17.14
C VAL A 118 -16.93 0.25 16.29
N PRO A 119 -18.03 0.81 16.80
CA PRO A 119 -19.01 1.57 16.02
C PRO A 119 -18.51 3.00 15.72
N VAL A 120 -17.60 3.10 14.77
CA VAL A 120 -17.09 4.35 14.20
C VAL A 120 -17.23 4.25 12.68
N ASP A 121 -17.81 5.26 12.05
CA ASP A 121 -17.90 5.46 10.61
C ASP A 121 -18.04 6.95 10.28
N ILE A 122 -18.22 7.29 9.00
CA ILE A 122 -18.30 8.68 8.54
C ILE A 122 -19.54 9.46 9.05
N GLU A 123 -20.58 8.78 9.53
CA GLU A 123 -21.74 9.40 10.17
C GLU A 123 -21.58 9.48 11.69
N HIS A 124 -20.68 8.69 12.27
CA HIS A 124 -20.44 8.59 13.69
C HIS A 124 -19.00 8.99 14.07
N VAL A 125 -18.44 10.00 13.39
CA VAL A 125 -17.05 10.48 13.59
C VAL A 125 -16.79 10.86 15.06
N ALA A 126 -17.76 11.51 15.74
CA ALA A 126 -17.61 11.88 17.14
C ALA A 126 -17.44 10.68 18.09
N ALA A 127 -17.86 9.47 17.68
CA ALA A 127 -17.66 8.26 18.46
C ALA A 127 -16.17 7.86 18.56
N ALA A 128 -15.33 8.27 17.62
CA ALA A 128 -13.89 8.05 17.65
C ALA A 128 -13.18 8.72 18.85
N ASP A 129 -13.83 9.70 19.50
CA ASP A 129 -13.32 10.37 20.70
C ASP A 129 -14.05 9.94 21.98
N SER A 130 -14.88 8.91 21.91
CA SER A 130 -15.62 8.38 23.06
C SER A 130 -14.71 7.61 24.01
N ASP A 131 -14.70 8.02 25.28
CA ASP A 131 -13.94 7.30 26.32
C ASP A 131 -14.45 5.86 26.49
N ARG A 132 -15.74 5.58 26.25
CA ARG A 132 -16.30 4.23 26.23
C ARG A 132 -15.67 3.34 25.16
N LEU A 133 -15.44 3.89 23.94
CA LEU A 133 -14.78 3.12 22.89
C LEU A 133 -13.30 2.96 23.17
N VAL A 134 -12.63 3.93 23.77
CA VAL A 134 -11.23 3.78 24.24
C VAL A 134 -11.13 2.66 25.29
N GLU A 135 -12.10 2.54 26.20
CA GLU A 135 -12.15 1.42 27.15
C GLU A 135 -12.33 0.08 26.44
N GLN A 136 -13.23 0.01 25.44
CA GLN A 136 -13.38 -1.18 24.58
C GLN A 136 -12.05 -1.56 23.91
N ILE A 137 -11.36 -0.60 23.25
CA ILE A 137 -10.04 -0.79 22.62
C ILE A 137 -9.01 -1.32 23.64
N ASN A 138 -8.98 -0.77 24.84
CA ASN A 138 -8.04 -1.21 25.87
C ASN A 138 -8.29 -2.66 26.31
N GLY A 139 -9.50 -3.16 26.21
CA GLY A 139 -9.87 -4.56 26.47
C GLY A 139 -9.45 -5.54 25.37
N MET A 140 -9.10 -5.09 24.17
CA MET A 140 -8.73 -5.95 23.04
C MET A 140 -7.24 -6.32 23.03
N THR A 141 -6.91 -7.44 22.36
CA THR A 141 -5.54 -7.90 22.15
C THR A 141 -5.06 -7.80 20.71
N GLY A 142 -5.97 -7.61 19.78
CA GLY A 142 -5.73 -7.38 18.36
C GLY A 142 -6.83 -6.57 17.71
N PHE A 143 -6.56 -6.06 16.52
CA PHE A 143 -7.50 -5.22 15.76
C PHE A 143 -7.52 -5.66 14.31
N PHE A 144 -8.71 -5.62 13.70
CA PHE A 144 -8.91 -5.89 12.29
C PHE A 144 -9.67 -4.75 11.62
N PHE A 145 -9.11 -4.22 10.55
CA PHE A 145 -9.68 -3.18 9.71
C PHE A 145 -10.24 -3.78 8.43
N GLY A 146 -11.54 -3.67 8.21
CA GLY A 146 -12.23 -4.19 7.04
C GLY A 146 -11.95 -3.40 5.76
N GLY A 147 -12.34 -3.98 4.62
CA GLY A 147 -12.24 -3.36 3.30
C GLY A 147 -13.32 -2.32 3.02
N GLY A 148 -13.18 -1.65 1.88
CA GLY A 148 -14.04 -0.58 1.37
C GLY A 148 -13.20 0.57 0.81
N ASP A 149 -13.47 1.79 1.26
CA ASP A 149 -12.72 2.98 0.89
C ASP A 149 -11.84 3.47 2.06
N GLN A 150 -10.54 3.46 1.88
CA GLN A 150 -9.56 3.87 2.90
C GLN A 150 -9.70 5.34 3.31
N TYR A 151 -10.21 6.20 2.45
CA TYR A 151 -10.42 7.61 2.79
C TYR A 151 -11.48 7.80 3.88
N ARG A 152 -12.44 6.89 3.98
CA ARG A 152 -13.42 6.90 5.10
C ARG A 152 -12.76 6.63 6.45
N TYR A 153 -11.70 5.83 6.53
CA TYR A 153 -10.89 5.70 7.74
C TYR A 153 -10.18 7.01 8.11
N VAL A 154 -9.62 7.72 7.12
CA VAL A 154 -9.04 9.06 7.35
C VAL A 154 -10.10 9.98 7.94
N THR A 155 -11.27 10.06 7.31
CA THR A 155 -12.37 10.93 7.74
C THR A 155 -12.90 10.60 9.13
N SER A 156 -12.97 9.31 9.49
CA SER A 156 -13.64 8.86 10.72
C SER A 156 -12.70 8.71 11.92
N LEU A 157 -11.40 8.48 11.71
CA LEU A 157 -10.44 8.18 12.78
C LEU A 157 -9.34 9.22 12.94
N MET A 158 -9.26 10.19 12.03
CA MET A 158 -8.23 11.25 12.05
C MET A 158 -8.89 12.63 12.02
N HIS A 159 -8.21 13.65 12.53
CA HIS A 159 -8.75 14.99 12.66
C HIS A 159 -8.00 16.02 11.81
N GLY A 160 -8.78 16.82 11.08
CA GLY A 160 -8.32 17.99 10.33
C GLY A 160 -7.27 17.67 9.26
N ALA A 161 -6.77 18.71 8.63
CA ALA A 161 -5.78 18.59 7.55
C ALA A 161 -4.41 18.06 8.01
N ALA A 162 -4.15 18.07 9.31
CA ALA A 162 -2.91 17.51 9.89
C ALA A 162 -3.03 16.02 10.20
N HIS A 163 -4.16 15.38 9.94
CA HIS A 163 -4.44 13.97 10.18
C HIS A 163 -4.02 13.51 11.59
N THR A 164 -4.36 14.30 12.62
CA THR A 164 -4.06 13.91 14.00
C THR A 164 -4.98 12.78 14.48
N ASP A 165 -4.45 11.89 15.32
CA ASP A 165 -5.20 10.75 15.81
C ASP A 165 -6.45 11.15 16.61
N SER A 166 -7.58 10.46 16.38
CA SER A 166 -8.68 10.41 17.35
C SER A 166 -8.25 9.64 18.60
N LYS A 167 -9.05 9.72 19.67
CA LYS A 167 -8.77 8.93 20.89
C LYS A 167 -8.73 7.43 20.64
N VAL A 168 -9.62 6.91 19.79
CA VAL A 168 -9.65 5.49 19.41
C VAL A 168 -8.38 5.10 18.66
N LEU A 169 -7.97 5.86 17.64
CA LEU A 169 -6.74 5.57 16.90
C LEU A 169 -5.49 5.67 17.79
N ALA A 170 -5.40 6.68 18.64
CA ALA A 170 -4.32 6.82 19.63
C ALA A 170 -4.26 5.62 20.59
N ALA A 171 -5.40 5.10 21.03
CA ALA A 171 -5.46 3.91 21.89
C ALA A 171 -4.98 2.64 21.13
N ILE A 172 -5.39 2.46 19.84
CA ILE A 172 -4.92 1.37 18.98
C ILE A 172 -3.40 1.46 18.79
N ARG A 173 -2.88 2.65 18.48
CA ARG A 173 -1.44 2.88 18.34
C ARG A 173 -0.68 2.52 19.64
N ALA A 174 -1.21 2.91 20.80
CA ALA A 174 -0.65 2.55 22.10
C ALA A 174 -0.70 1.03 22.38
N LYS A 175 -1.72 0.32 21.90
CA LYS A 175 -1.82 -1.15 21.99
C LYS A 175 -0.80 -1.83 21.09
N LEU A 176 -0.64 -1.35 19.84
CA LEU A 176 0.39 -1.84 18.90
C LEU A 176 1.79 -1.67 19.50
N ALA A 177 2.09 -0.51 20.08
CA ALA A 177 3.38 -0.28 20.76
C ALA A 177 3.63 -1.23 21.91
N ARG A 178 2.60 -1.79 22.55
CA ARG A 178 2.67 -2.77 23.64
C ARG A 178 2.57 -4.23 23.21
N GLY A 179 2.61 -4.52 21.91
CA GLY A 179 2.68 -5.89 21.40
C GLY A 179 1.39 -6.44 20.79
N ALA A 180 0.31 -5.64 20.69
CA ALA A 180 -0.91 -6.07 19.99
C ALA A 180 -0.65 -6.26 18.49
N VAL A 181 -1.49 -7.05 17.82
CA VAL A 181 -1.54 -7.13 16.37
C VAL A 181 -2.54 -6.11 15.83
N VAL A 182 -2.15 -5.45 14.72
CA VAL A 182 -3.07 -4.67 13.90
C VAL A 182 -3.11 -5.31 12.51
N ALA A 183 -4.29 -5.74 12.11
CA ALA A 183 -4.52 -6.39 10.83
C ALA A 183 -5.50 -5.55 9.99
N GLY A 184 -5.44 -5.74 8.68
CA GLY A 184 -6.42 -5.12 7.78
C GLY A 184 -6.42 -5.77 6.42
N SER A 185 -7.57 -5.69 5.74
CA SER A 185 -7.75 -6.22 4.39
C SER A 185 -8.18 -5.13 3.42
N SER A 186 -7.60 -5.11 2.20
CA SER A 186 -7.93 -4.10 1.18
C SER A 186 -7.72 -2.67 1.71
N ALA A 187 -8.74 -1.82 1.72
CA ALA A 187 -8.70 -0.49 2.34
C ALA A 187 -8.19 -0.51 3.79
N GLY A 188 -8.50 -1.59 4.54
CA GLY A 188 -8.01 -1.78 5.91
C GLY A 188 -6.50 -2.05 5.98
N ALA A 189 -5.91 -2.65 4.96
CA ALA A 189 -4.46 -2.74 4.82
C ALA A 189 -3.88 -1.42 4.30
N GLN A 190 -4.52 -0.83 3.29
CA GLN A 190 -4.08 0.41 2.64
C GLN A 190 -3.95 1.57 3.62
N ILE A 191 -4.89 1.70 4.57
CA ILE A 191 -4.85 2.76 5.59
C ILE A 191 -3.65 2.66 6.54
N MET A 192 -2.97 1.51 6.62
CA MET A 192 -1.75 1.33 7.42
C MET A 192 -0.51 1.99 6.79
N ALA A 193 -0.61 2.46 5.54
CA ALA A 193 0.48 3.09 4.80
C ALA A 193 1.06 4.31 5.52
N GLY A 194 2.35 4.51 5.34
CA GLY A 194 3.05 5.75 5.62
C GLY A 194 2.73 6.82 4.57
N ALA A 195 3.68 7.74 4.34
CA ALA A 195 3.51 8.82 3.36
C ALA A 195 3.08 8.31 1.98
N ASP A 196 2.36 9.18 1.27
CA ASP A 196 1.92 8.97 -0.11
C ASP A 196 0.97 7.77 -0.28
N MET A 197 0.00 7.61 0.65
CA MET A 197 -1.00 6.55 0.58
C MET A 197 -1.85 6.68 -0.69
N ILE A 198 -1.91 5.62 -1.49
CA ILE A 198 -2.76 5.54 -2.70
C ILE A 198 -4.24 5.69 -2.31
N THR A 199 -4.97 6.53 -3.03
CA THR A 199 -6.41 6.72 -2.83
C THR A 199 -7.26 6.09 -3.92
N GLY A 200 -6.75 5.95 -5.15
CA GLY A 200 -7.45 5.36 -6.29
C GLY A 200 -6.60 5.39 -7.55
N GLY A 201 -7.20 5.08 -8.68
CA GLY A 201 -6.59 5.14 -10.00
C GLY A 201 -6.24 3.78 -10.60
N GLU A 202 -6.16 3.74 -11.92
CA GLU A 202 -5.80 2.56 -12.71
C GLU A 202 -4.38 2.69 -13.28
N SER A 203 -3.79 1.55 -13.69
CA SER A 203 -2.40 1.51 -14.15
C SER A 203 -2.17 2.30 -15.42
N TYR A 204 -3.03 2.13 -16.43
CA TYR A 204 -2.85 2.82 -17.72
C TYR A 204 -2.95 4.33 -17.58
N GLU A 205 -4.01 4.83 -16.95
CA GLU A 205 -4.22 6.25 -16.71
C GLU A 205 -3.11 6.85 -15.85
N GLY A 206 -2.70 6.13 -14.81
CA GLY A 206 -1.56 6.54 -13.99
C GLY A 206 -0.27 6.69 -14.81
N LEU A 207 0.06 5.72 -15.66
CA LEU A 207 1.23 5.80 -16.54
C LEU A 207 1.13 6.95 -17.52
N ARG A 208 -0.06 7.20 -18.10
CA ARG A 208 -0.30 8.25 -19.09
C ARG A 208 -0.28 9.65 -18.48
N ASP A 209 -0.99 9.85 -17.36
CA ASP A 209 -1.35 11.18 -16.86
C ASP A 209 -0.57 11.54 -15.57
N GLY A 210 0.08 10.56 -14.91
CA GLY A 210 0.79 10.76 -13.64
C GLY A 210 -0.09 10.64 -12.41
N SER A 211 0.50 10.90 -11.25
CA SER A 211 -0.20 10.89 -9.98
C SER A 211 -0.55 12.31 -9.52
N ARG A 212 -1.60 12.44 -8.69
CA ARG A 212 -2.07 13.72 -8.14
C ARG A 212 -2.38 13.62 -6.65
N GLU A 213 -2.01 14.66 -5.91
CA GLU A 213 -2.39 14.78 -4.50
C GLU A 213 -3.90 14.91 -4.35
N GLY A 214 -4.50 14.06 -3.52
CA GLY A 214 -5.91 14.11 -3.16
C GLY A 214 -6.62 12.76 -3.23
N TYR A 215 -7.90 12.82 -2.95
CA TYR A 215 -8.85 11.73 -3.12
C TYR A 215 -9.78 12.06 -4.28
N PHE A 216 -9.92 11.17 -5.23
CA PHE A 216 -10.74 11.33 -6.42
C PHE A 216 -11.73 10.17 -6.53
N GLU A 217 -12.98 10.48 -6.84
CA GLU A 217 -14.00 9.46 -7.13
C GLU A 217 -13.84 8.87 -8.55
N ASP A 218 -13.13 9.58 -9.42
CA ASP A 218 -12.84 9.15 -10.79
C ASP A 218 -11.70 8.10 -10.78
N ALA A 219 -12.00 6.88 -11.18
CA ALA A 219 -11.03 5.79 -11.26
C ALA A 219 -9.87 6.05 -12.24
N SER A 220 -10.02 6.98 -13.18
CA SER A 220 -8.94 7.41 -14.08
C SER A 220 -7.86 8.27 -13.41
N GLU A 221 -8.13 8.80 -12.21
CA GLU A 221 -7.19 9.67 -11.49
C GLU A 221 -6.36 8.85 -10.49
N LEU A 222 -5.06 8.72 -10.73
CA LEU A 222 -4.14 8.15 -9.77
C LEU A 222 -3.92 9.11 -8.60
N GLY A 223 -4.75 8.97 -7.58
CA GLY A 223 -4.73 9.84 -6.40
C GLY A 223 -3.86 9.29 -5.29
N TYR A 224 -3.31 10.21 -4.47
CA TYR A 224 -2.60 9.85 -3.24
C TYR A 224 -2.71 10.94 -2.18
N LEU A 225 -2.58 10.55 -0.90
CA LEU A 225 -2.47 11.46 0.23
C LEU A 225 -1.02 11.55 0.68
N PRO A 226 -0.36 12.73 0.56
CA PRO A 226 1.03 12.90 0.99
C PRO A 226 1.24 12.62 2.48
N GLN A 227 0.24 12.91 3.33
CA GLN A 227 0.27 12.65 4.76
C GLN A 227 0.22 11.16 5.11
N GLY A 228 -0.18 10.34 4.13
CA GLY A 228 -0.38 8.92 4.33
C GLY A 228 -1.67 8.57 5.05
N GLY A 229 -1.73 7.33 5.55
CA GLY A 229 -2.77 6.81 6.42
C GLY A 229 -2.34 6.84 7.90
N PHE A 230 -2.44 5.68 8.57
CA PHE A 230 -2.06 5.57 9.99
C PHE A 230 -0.55 5.55 10.24
N ASP A 231 0.26 5.54 9.21
CA ASP A 231 1.72 5.58 9.31
C ASP A 231 2.32 4.42 10.14
N PHE A 232 1.70 3.23 10.03
CA PHE A 232 2.22 2.02 10.68
C PHE A 232 3.28 1.32 9.83
N LEU A 233 3.16 1.33 8.49
CA LEU A 233 4.13 0.80 7.55
C LEU A 233 4.84 1.93 6.82
N ARG A 234 6.14 2.14 7.10
CA ARG A 234 6.95 3.25 6.55
C ARG A 234 8.04 2.81 5.58
N SER A 235 8.30 1.52 5.49
CA SER A 235 9.47 1.01 4.76
C SER A 235 9.30 0.93 3.25
N GLY A 236 8.12 1.27 2.72
CA GLY A 236 7.81 1.31 1.29
C GLY A 236 6.37 1.76 1.04
N LEU A 237 6.09 2.09 -0.21
CA LEU A 237 4.73 2.32 -0.70
C LEU A 237 3.94 1.02 -0.61
N LEU A 238 2.68 1.08 -0.23
CA LEU A 238 1.79 -0.07 -0.12
C LEU A 238 0.69 0.02 -1.17
N ASP A 239 0.41 -1.09 -1.86
CA ASP A 239 -0.77 -1.25 -2.70
C ASP A 239 -1.42 -2.62 -2.48
N THR A 240 -2.68 -2.76 -2.87
CA THR A 240 -3.53 -3.93 -2.66
C THR A 240 -4.25 -4.34 -3.93
N HIS A 241 -4.79 -5.57 -4.00
CA HIS A 241 -5.47 -6.14 -5.18
C HIS A 241 -4.59 -6.14 -6.45
N THR A 242 -3.29 -6.31 -6.31
CA THR A 242 -2.33 -5.96 -7.36
C THR A 242 -2.59 -6.73 -8.66
N GLY A 243 -2.36 -8.01 -8.70
CA GLY A 243 -2.52 -8.79 -9.93
C GLY A 243 -3.98 -9.01 -10.33
N THR A 244 -4.90 -9.06 -9.35
CA THR A 244 -6.34 -9.18 -9.62
C THR A 244 -6.88 -7.95 -10.37
N SER A 245 -6.38 -6.77 -10.05
CA SER A 245 -6.81 -5.51 -10.67
C SER A 245 -5.71 -4.84 -11.52
N GLY A 246 -4.61 -5.54 -11.82
CA GLY A 246 -3.54 -5.04 -12.69
C GLY A 246 -2.86 -3.75 -12.22
N ARG A 247 -2.62 -3.62 -10.91
CA ARG A 247 -2.20 -2.35 -10.27
C ARG A 247 -0.69 -2.11 -10.24
N GLU A 248 0.10 -2.96 -10.88
CA GLU A 248 1.56 -2.85 -10.90
C GLU A 248 2.02 -1.52 -11.54
N GLY A 249 1.36 -1.10 -12.62
CA GLY A 249 1.69 0.15 -13.33
C GLY A 249 1.45 1.39 -12.46
N ARG A 250 0.30 1.48 -11.78
CA ARG A 250 -0.01 2.61 -10.90
C ARG A 250 0.93 2.69 -9.71
N SER A 251 1.28 1.53 -9.13
CA SER A 251 2.19 1.44 -7.99
C SER A 251 3.60 1.91 -8.37
N LEU A 252 4.10 1.51 -9.54
CA LEU A 252 5.39 1.95 -10.08
C LEU A 252 5.38 3.44 -10.42
N ARG A 253 4.29 3.93 -11.03
CA ARG A 253 4.16 5.36 -11.36
C ARG A 253 4.15 6.22 -10.12
N LEU A 254 3.31 5.93 -9.13
CA LEU A 254 3.26 6.71 -7.90
C LEU A 254 4.58 6.67 -7.15
N ALA A 255 5.21 5.49 -7.02
CA ALA A 255 6.50 5.38 -6.37
C ALA A 255 7.57 6.26 -7.04
N ALA A 256 7.57 6.31 -8.38
CA ALA A 256 8.48 7.15 -9.13
C ALA A 256 8.19 8.66 -8.94
N ASP A 257 6.92 9.05 -8.99
CA ASP A 257 6.49 10.46 -8.85
C ASP A 257 6.79 11.02 -7.44
N THR A 258 6.65 10.18 -6.40
CA THR A 258 6.84 10.59 -5.01
C THR A 258 8.22 10.23 -4.44
N GLY A 259 9.07 9.56 -5.23
CA GLY A 259 10.45 9.23 -4.85
C GLY A 259 10.58 8.03 -3.91
N HIS A 260 9.54 7.20 -3.78
CA HIS A 260 9.64 5.94 -3.07
C HIS A 260 10.53 4.95 -3.84
N GLN A 261 11.50 4.37 -3.13
CA GLN A 261 12.41 3.40 -3.72
C GLN A 261 11.88 1.96 -3.62
N ARG A 262 10.81 1.73 -2.87
CA ARG A 262 10.24 0.39 -2.64
C ARG A 262 8.72 0.43 -2.70
N VAL A 263 8.16 -0.60 -3.35
CA VAL A 263 6.73 -0.87 -3.36
C VAL A 263 6.48 -2.26 -2.79
N TYR A 264 5.48 -2.38 -1.94
CA TYR A 264 4.86 -3.63 -1.51
C TYR A 264 3.47 -3.72 -2.12
N ALA A 265 3.32 -4.54 -3.14
CA ALA A 265 2.08 -4.71 -3.88
C ALA A 265 1.49 -6.09 -3.57
N LEU A 266 0.44 -6.08 -2.75
CA LEU A 266 -0.17 -7.26 -2.12
C LEU A 266 -1.24 -7.88 -3.01
N GLU A 267 -1.20 -9.20 -3.13
CA GLU A 267 -2.24 -9.97 -3.80
C GLU A 267 -3.43 -10.28 -2.89
N GLU A 268 -4.59 -10.52 -3.51
CA GLU A 268 -5.79 -10.92 -2.79
C GLU A 268 -5.61 -12.21 -2.00
N ASN A 269 -6.39 -12.35 -0.93
CA ASN A 269 -6.43 -13.53 -0.06
C ASN A 269 -5.06 -13.93 0.53
N THR A 270 -4.11 -13.00 0.56
CA THR A 270 -2.73 -13.21 0.99
C THR A 270 -2.29 -12.05 1.86
N ALA A 271 -1.53 -12.35 2.91
CA ALA A 271 -1.09 -11.39 3.91
C ALA A 271 0.43 -11.17 3.89
N LEU A 272 0.84 -9.93 4.10
CA LEU A 272 2.17 -9.57 4.54
C LEU A 272 2.16 -9.40 6.05
N VAL A 273 2.85 -10.27 6.74
CA VAL A 273 3.08 -10.17 8.19
C VAL A 273 4.33 -9.36 8.41
N VAL A 274 4.20 -8.24 9.13
CA VAL A 274 5.31 -7.33 9.45
C VAL A 274 5.55 -7.36 10.95
N GLU A 275 6.74 -7.77 11.35
CA GLU A 275 7.20 -7.76 12.74
C GLU A 275 8.10 -6.55 12.97
N HIS A 276 7.94 -5.91 14.12
CA HIS A 276 8.75 -4.76 14.54
C HIS A 276 8.74 -3.61 13.50
N ALA A 277 7.55 -3.31 12.95
CA ALA A 277 7.35 -2.27 11.94
C ALA A 277 8.02 -0.94 12.34
N GLY A 278 8.71 -0.30 11.39
CA GLY A 278 9.44 0.96 11.60
C GLY A 278 10.72 0.84 12.43
N SER A 279 11.11 -0.36 12.89
CA SER A 279 12.33 -0.57 13.65
C SER A 279 13.49 -1.06 12.76
N ARG A 280 14.70 -1.08 13.34
CA ARG A 280 15.87 -1.69 12.67
C ARG A 280 15.78 -3.21 12.53
N ASN A 281 14.85 -3.84 13.25
CA ASN A 281 14.63 -5.27 13.25
C ASN A 281 13.37 -5.64 12.47
N GLU A 282 12.83 -4.71 11.67
CA GLU A 282 11.68 -4.97 10.82
C GLU A 282 11.94 -6.18 9.94
N SER A 283 11.04 -7.13 9.98
CA SER A 283 11.07 -8.33 9.15
C SER A 283 9.68 -8.64 8.62
N MET A 284 9.63 -9.22 7.44
CA MET A 284 8.39 -9.49 6.74
C MET A 284 8.30 -10.94 6.31
N ARG A 285 7.07 -11.50 6.29
CA ARG A 285 6.78 -12.84 5.80
C ARG A 285 5.45 -12.85 5.06
N VAL A 286 5.41 -13.54 3.94
CA VAL A 286 4.17 -13.79 3.16
C VAL A 286 3.44 -14.98 3.75
N VAL A 287 2.12 -14.88 3.84
CA VAL A 287 1.20 -15.92 4.34
C VAL A 287 -0.04 -15.96 3.46
N GLY A 288 -0.31 -17.08 2.82
CA GLY A 288 -1.51 -17.27 2.01
C GLY A 288 -1.27 -17.80 0.61
N PRO A 289 -2.33 -18.02 -0.17
CA PRO A 289 -2.28 -18.78 -1.43
C PRO A 289 -1.68 -18.03 -2.62
N GLN A 290 -1.61 -16.71 -2.57
CA GLN A 290 -1.00 -15.87 -3.61
C GLN A 290 0.36 -15.33 -3.16
N GLY A 291 0.66 -14.06 -3.40
CA GLY A 291 1.97 -13.51 -3.07
C GLY A 291 2.01 -12.02 -2.78
N LEU A 292 3.24 -11.55 -2.78
CA LEU A 292 3.63 -10.16 -2.64
C LEU A 292 4.58 -9.81 -3.78
N ALA A 293 4.25 -8.83 -4.59
CA ALA A 293 5.19 -8.19 -5.48
C ALA A 293 6.01 -7.13 -4.69
N VAL A 294 7.33 -7.19 -4.81
CA VAL A 294 8.23 -6.17 -4.28
C VAL A 294 8.97 -5.55 -5.46
N PHE A 295 8.79 -4.24 -5.65
CA PHE A 295 9.55 -3.48 -6.62
C PHE A 295 10.67 -2.70 -5.92
N ASP A 296 11.87 -2.78 -6.46
CA ASP A 296 13.06 -2.03 -6.02
C ASP A 296 13.40 -0.99 -7.09
N LEU A 297 13.20 0.28 -6.75
CA LEU A 297 13.43 1.42 -7.63
C LEU A 297 14.74 2.15 -7.33
N ARG A 298 15.63 1.64 -6.49
CA ARG A 298 16.90 2.31 -6.14
C ARG A 298 17.78 2.63 -7.34
N HIS A 299 17.67 1.83 -8.38
CA HIS A 299 18.41 2.00 -9.64
C HIS A 299 17.52 2.44 -10.80
N ALA A 300 16.24 2.63 -10.52
CA ALA A 300 15.28 3.07 -11.53
C ALA A 300 15.55 4.51 -11.97
N ARG A 301 15.24 4.77 -13.22
CA ARG A 301 15.28 6.09 -13.83
C ARG A 301 14.00 6.33 -14.59
N THR A 302 13.45 7.51 -14.44
CA THR A 302 12.29 7.97 -15.16
C THR A 302 12.66 9.02 -16.17
N HIS A 303 11.92 9.08 -17.25
CA HIS A 303 12.03 10.13 -18.24
C HIS A 303 10.63 10.50 -18.73
N GLU A 304 10.35 11.80 -18.79
CA GLU A 304 9.13 12.34 -19.41
C GLU A 304 9.53 12.94 -20.76
N GLY A 305 9.12 12.30 -21.83
CA GLY A 305 9.45 12.72 -23.20
C GLY A 305 8.23 13.11 -24.00
N ALA A 306 8.43 13.50 -25.27
CA ALA A 306 7.34 13.83 -26.18
C ALA A 306 6.39 12.63 -26.45
N SER A 307 6.87 11.40 -26.29
CA SER A 307 6.08 10.18 -26.46
C SER A 307 5.36 9.74 -25.19
N GLY A 308 5.64 10.35 -24.05
CA GLY A 308 5.09 10.02 -22.74
C GLY A 308 6.16 9.65 -21.72
N TRP A 309 5.70 9.13 -20.59
CA TRP A 309 6.51 8.73 -19.46
C TRP A 309 7.16 7.35 -19.67
N SER A 310 8.36 7.19 -19.12
CA SER A 310 9.05 5.90 -19.12
C SER A 310 9.77 5.63 -17.80
N LEU A 311 9.98 4.34 -17.50
CA LEU A 311 10.71 3.83 -16.35
C LEU A 311 11.69 2.75 -16.81
N THR A 312 12.95 2.85 -16.38
CA THR A 312 13.95 1.80 -16.64
C THR A 312 14.68 1.45 -15.36
N GLY A 313 15.18 0.22 -15.27
CA GLY A 313 16.06 -0.21 -14.17
C GLY A 313 15.33 -0.48 -12.84
N ALA A 314 14.04 -0.77 -12.86
CA ALA A 314 13.33 -1.33 -11.71
C ALA A 314 13.60 -2.84 -11.61
N ASP A 315 13.76 -3.35 -10.38
CA ASP A 315 13.85 -4.78 -10.11
C ASP A 315 12.54 -5.28 -9.49
N TYR A 316 12.02 -6.36 -10.02
CA TYR A 316 10.81 -7.03 -9.57
C TYR A 316 11.13 -8.35 -8.89
N SER A 317 10.56 -8.55 -7.71
CA SER A 317 10.55 -9.83 -7.02
C SER A 317 9.14 -10.19 -6.62
N TYR A 318 8.77 -11.46 -6.75
CA TYR A 318 7.48 -11.99 -6.33
C TYR A 318 7.71 -13.06 -5.27
N LEU A 319 7.14 -12.86 -4.11
CA LEU A 319 7.28 -13.71 -2.93
C LEU A 319 5.95 -14.43 -2.69
N THR A 320 6.02 -15.72 -2.34
CA THR A 320 4.84 -16.53 -2.01
C THR A 320 4.94 -17.08 -0.59
N ASP A 321 3.97 -17.88 -0.17
CA ASP A 321 3.86 -18.36 1.21
C ASP A 321 5.19 -18.83 1.81
N GLY A 322 5.43 -18.44 3.04
CA GLY A 322 6.65 -18.75 3.79
C GLY A 322 7.87 -17.90 3.43
N ASP A 323 7.90 -17.24 2.27
CA ASP A 323 9.00 -16.36 1.90
C ASP A 323 9.08 -15.16 2.84
N ARG A 324 10.32 -14.70 3.08
CA ARG A 324 10.60 -13.54 3.93
C ARG A 324 11.27 -12.44 3.14
N TYR A 325 11.02 -11.21 3.56
CA TYR A 325 11.71 -10.03 3.07
C TYR A 325 12.36 -9.28 4.23
N ASP A 326 13.62 -8.89 4.02
CA ASP A 326 14.40 -8.07 4.94
C ASP A 326 14.48 -6.65 4.37
N PRO A 327 13.66 -5.71 4.83
CA PRO A 327 13.61 -4.36 4.24
C PRO A 327 14.89 -3.56 4.46
N ARG A 328 15.63 -3.83 5.53
CA ARG A 328 16.90 -3.16 5.81
C ARG A 328 17.98 -3.50 4.79
N HIS A 329 18.04 -4.77 4.38
CA HIS A 329 19.07 -5.28 3.47
C HIS A 329 18.55 -5.48 2.04
N TRP A 330 17.29 -5.16 1.77
CA TRP A 330 16.64 -5.32 0.47
C TRP A 330 16.73 -6.76 -0.04
N ARG A 331 16.48 -7.71 0.84
CA ARG A 331 16.79 -9.10 0.56
C ARG A 331 15.58 -10.02 0.73
N VAL A 332 15.30 -10.76 -0.32
CA VAL A 332 14.39 -11.91 -0.27
C VAL A 332 15.11 -13.09 0.36
N ARG A 333 14.42 -13.79 1.26
CA ARG A 333 14.83 -15.06 1.86
C ARG A 333 13.72 -16.07 1.58
N PRO A 334 13.90 -16.93 0.56
CA PRO A 334 12.90 -17.95 0.24
C PRO A 334 12.63 -18.89 1.40
N ALA A 335 11.44 -19.48 1.44
CA ALA A 335 11.11 -20.56 2.36
C ALA A 335 12.04 -21.76 2.13
N ALA A 336 12.32 -22.51 3.20
CA ALA A 336 13.38 -23.53 3.18
C ALA A 336 13.01 -24.77 2.33
N ASP A 337 11.76 -24.99 2.08
CA ASP A 337 11.21 -26.09 1.27
C ASP A 337 11.23 -25.79 -0.25
N LYS A 338 11.43 -24.52 -0.62
CA LYS A 338 11.51 -24.12 -2.04
C LYS A 338 12.86 -24.50 -2.65
N THR A 339 12.79 -25.02 -3.86
CA THR A 339 13.98 -25.41 -4.62
C THR A 339 14.15 -24.51 -5.86
N ARG A 340 15.37 -24.47 -6.40
CA ARG A 340 15.64 -23.65 -7.58
C ARG A 340 14.92 -24.22 -8.79
N LEU A 341 14.15 -23.37 -9.48
CA LEU A 341 13.54 -23.73 -10.76
C LEU A 341 14.61 -23.89 -11.82
N HIS A 342 14.56 -24.99 -12.56
CA HIS A 342 15.37 -25.21 -13.74
C HIS A 342 14.51 -24.97 -14.98
N PRO A 343 14.71 -23.86 -15.72
CA PRO A 343 13.90 -23.54 -16.90
C PRO A 343 13.93 -24.66 -17.94
N ARG A 344 12.79 -25.12 -18.41
CA ARG A 344 12.66 -26.22 -19.37
C ARG A 344 11.86 -25.84 -20.60
N GLU A 345 11.05 -24.78 -20.52
CA GLU A 345 10.18 -24.37 -21.62
C GLU A 345 11.00 -23.85 -22.79
N ARG A 346 10.76 -24.43 -23.98
CA ARG A 346 11.44 -24.07 -25.23
C ARG A 346 10.53 -23.30 -26.18
N THR A 347 9.24 -23.19 -25.88
CA THR A 347 8.29 -22.33 -26.58
C THR A 347 8.57 -20.86 -26.26
N ALA A 348 8.21 -19.97 -27.16
CA ALA A 348 8.27 -18.55 -26.90
C ALA A 348 7.32 -18.19 -25.76
N VAL A 349 7.69 -17.18 -24.97
CA VAL A 349 6.77 -16.55 -24.00
C VAL A 349 5.55 -16.07 -24.78
N PRO A 350 4.33 -16.41 -24.34
CA PRO A 350 3.11 -15.96 -25.02
C PRO A 350 3.06 -14.44 -25.17
N GLU A 351 2.51 -13.99 -26.29
CA GLU A 351 2.22 -12.57 -26.50
C GLU A 351 1.18 -12.12 -25.46
N ASN A 352 1.41 -10.95 -24.89
CA ASN A 352 0.53 -10.34 -23.89
C ASN A 352 0.28 -8.88 -24.28
N ASN A 353 -0.95 -8.59 -24.66
CA ASN A 353 -1.40 -7.27 -25.11
C ASN A 353 -2.30 -6.57 -24.08
N ASP A 354 -2.39 -7.09 -22.88
CA ASP A 354 -3.08 -6.50 -21.73
C ASP A 354 -2.31 -6.81 -20.43
N VAL A 355 -1.14 -6.20 -20.28
CA VAL A 355 -0.22 -6.49 -19.19
C VAL A 355 -0.76 -6.09 -17.82
N PHE A 356 -1.67 -5.13 -17.74
CA PHE A 356 -2.24 -4.61 -16.50
C PHE A 356 -3.73 -4.93 -16.34
N HIS A 357 -4.24 -5.96 -17.02
CA HIS A 357 -5.63 -6.39 -16.87
C HIS A 357 -6.61 -5.21 -16.91
N SER A 358 -6.68 -4.56 -18.06
CA SER A 358 -7.52 -3.38 -18.27
C SER A 358 -9.01 -3.66 -18.06
N LEU A 359 -9.70 -2.76 -17.38
CA LEU A 359 -11.16 -2.81 -17.27
C LEU A 359 -11.88 -2.64 -18.63
N ALA A 360 -11.18 -2.13 -19.64
CA ALA A 360 -11.72 -1.99 -21.01
C ALA A 360 -11.58 -3.27 -21.83
N ASP A 361 -10.76 -4.24 -21.41
CA ASP A 361 -10.63 -5.53 -22.07
C ASP A 361 -11.61 -6.55 -21.45
N ALA A 362 -12.68 -6.87 -22.18
CA ALA A 362 -13.68 -7.84 -21.72
C ALA A 362 -13.11 -9.28 -21.62
N ASP A 363 -12.01 -9.58 -22.32
CA ASP A 363 -11.32 -10.86 -22.33
C ASP A 363 -10.03 -10.83 -21.45
N GLY A 364 -9.79 -9.71 -20.76
CA GLY A 364 -8.65 -9.49 -19.89
C GLY A 364 -8.52 -10.56 -18.79
N VAL A 365 -7.29 -10.93 -18.46
CA VAL A 365 -7.00 -11.99 -17.49
C VAL A 365 -6.29 -11.42 -16.28
N PRO A 366 -6.80 -11.64 -15.05
CA PRO A 366 -6.10 -11.25 -13.82
C PRO A 366 -4.68 -11.85 -13.75
N TYR A 367 -3.79 -11.20 -13.02
CA TYR A 367 -2.38 -11.60 -12.88
C TYR A 367 -1.58 -11.61 -14.19
N SER A 368 -1.98 -10.82 -15.16
CA SER A 368 -1.39 -10.78 -16.49
C SER A 368 0.10 -10.40 -16.48
N PHE A 369 0.49 -9.43 -15.65
CA PHE A 369 1.87 -9.04 -15.42
C PHE A 369 2.70 -10.21 -14.84
N LEU A 370 2.23 -10.81 -13.76
CA LEU A 370 2.86 -11.98 -13.13
C LEU A 370 2.94 -13.17 -14.08
N GLY A 371 1.89 -13.40 -14.89
CA GLY A 371 1.85 -14.46 -15.91
C GLY A 371 3.01 -14.35 -16.90
N THR A 372 3.26 -13.15 -17.42
CA THR A 372 4.39 -12.90 -18.33
C THR A 372 5.75 -13.12 -17.63
N ALA A 373 5.88 -12.63 -16.38
CA ALA A 373 7.10 -12.81 -15.59
C ALA A 373 7.39 -14.30 -15.32
N ARG A 374 6.37 -15.10 -14.96
CA ARG A 374 6.48 -16.56 -14.74
C ARG A 374 6.81 -17.33 -16.01
N ALA A 375 6.17 -16.98 -17.13
CA ALA A 375 6.46 -17.58 -18.42
C ALA A 375 7.92 -17.32 -18.84
N LEU A 376 8.42 -16.11 -18.65
CA LEU A 376 9.82 -15.80 -18.89
C LEU A 376 10.74 -16.57 -17.92
N ALA A 377 10.41 -16.66 -16.65
CA ALA A 377 11.20 -17.41 -15.67
C ALA A 377 11.35 -18.87 -16.06
N SER A 378 10.30 -19.50 -16.58
CA SER A 378 10.26 -20.91 -17.03
C SER A 378 10.94 -21.13 -18.39
N SER A 379 11.16 -20.09 -19.20
CA SER A 379 11.78 -20.19 -20.51
C SER A 379 13.28 -20.52 -20.43
N ALA A 380 13.70 -21.61 -21.11
CA ALA A 380 15.11 -21.99 -21.26
C ALA A 380 15.81 -21.24 -22.40
N VAL A 381 15.06 -20.58 -23.29
CA VAL A 381 15.57 -20.01 -24.54
C VAL A 381 15.52 -18.49 -24.58
N GLN A 382 14.58 -17.87 -23.85
CA GLN A 382 14.44 -16.40 -23.79
C GLN A 382 15.02 -15.84 -22.51
N ARG A 383 15.62 -14.67 -22.61
CA ARG A 383 16.10 -13.87 -21.49
C ARG A 383 15.29 -12.57 -21.32
N GLU A 384 14.46 -12.28 -22.28
CA GLU A 384 13.63 -11.10 -22.33
C GLU A 384 12.26 -11.45 -22.92
N ALA A 385 11.23 -10.80 -22.42
CA ALA A 385 9.87 -10.84 -22.94
C ALA A 385 9.26 -9.45 -22.86
N THR A 386 8.39 -9.13 -23.79
CA THR A 386 7.65 -7.88 -23.82
C THR A 386 6.16 -8.15 -23.72
N ALA A 387 5.46 -7.24 -23.06
CA ALA A 387 4.02 -7.19 -23.00
C ALA A 387 3.57 -5.74 -23.22
N SER A 388 2.34 -5.51 -23.62
CA SER A 388 1.83 -4.14 -23.82
C SER A 388 0.55 -3.88 -23.03
N THR A 389 0.22 -2.60 -22.84
CA THR A 389 -1.12 -2.22 -22.40
C THR A 389 -2.15 -2.52 -23.46
N PHE A 390 -3.38 -2.76 -23.04
CA PHE A 390 -4.53 -2.89 -23.94
C PHE A 390 -4.81 -1.57 -24.67
N GLU A 391 -4.76 -0.48 -23.95
CA GLU A 391 -4.98 0.88 -24.44
C GLU A 391 -3.83 1.34 -25.34
N SER A 392 -4.10 2.33 -26.16
CA SER A 392 -3.22 2.75 -27.26
C SER A 392 -3.17 4.25 -27.52
N GLY A 393 -3.10 5.05 -26.48
CA GLY A 393 -2.96 6.49 -26.67
C GLY A 393 -2.25 7.22 -25.53
N PRO A 394 -0.95 6.96 -25.31
CA PRO A 394 0.01 6.06 -25.93
C PRO A 394 -0.19 4.60 -25.50
N ARG A 395 0.29 3.65 -26.29
CA ARG A 395 0.47 2.29 -25.83
C ARG A 395 1.78 2.22 -25.03
N PHE A 396 1.76 1.52 -23.89
CA PHE A 396 3.01 1.25 -23.15
C PHE A 396 3.48 -0.18 -23.39
N THR A 397 4.77 -0.33 -23.56
CA THR A 397 5.44 -1.63 -23.60
C THR A 397 6.14 -1.86 -22.27
N VAL A 398 5.87 -3.00 -21.65
CA VAL A 398 6.57 -3.50 -20.48
C VAL A 398 7.57 -4.56 -20.89
N THR A 399 8.84 -4.33 -20.61
CA THR A 399 9.91 -5.28 -20.86
C THR A 399 10.32 -5.96 -19.58
N PHE A 400 10.29 -7.29 -19.58
CA PHE A 400 10.80 -8.16 -18.52
C PHE A 400 12.13 -8.76 -18.97
N ALA A 401 13.17 -8.69 -18.11
CA ALA A 401 14.46 -9.27 -18.47
C ALA A 401 15.09 -9.99 -17.27
N LYS A 402 15.72 -11.14 -17.54
CA LYS A 402 16.46 -11.92 -16.55
C LYS A 402 17.96 -11.89 -16.84
N ASP A 403 18.73 -11.42 -15.88
CA ASP A 403 20.18 -11.39 -15.93
C ASP A 403 20.78 -12.60 -15.17
N ARG A 404 22.08 -12.55 -14.88
CA ARG A 404 22.77 -13.61 -14.14
C ARG A 404 22.40 -13.69 -12.66
N ARG A 405 21.82 -12.63 -12.10
CA ARG A 405 21.40 -12.55 -10.68
C ARG A 405 19.97 -13.01 -10.48
N PHE A 406 19.18 -13.00 -11.55
CA PHE A 406 17.80 -13.49 -11.49
C PHE A 406 17.75 -14.92 -10.98
N THR A 407 16.83 -15.17 -10.07
CA THR A 407 16.56 -16.50 -9.52
C THR A 407 15.05 -16.73 -9.48
N ALA A 408 14.63 -17.90 -9.94
CA ALA A 408 13.29 -18.41 -9.72
C ALA A 408 13.35 -19.68 -8.86
N LEU A 409 12.37 -19.82 -7.96
CA LEU A 409 12.19 -21.00 -7.12
C LEU A 409 10.80 -21.58 -7.33
N THR A 410 10.64 -22.83 -6.99
CA THR A 410 9.41 -23.60 -7.12
C THR A 410 9.13 -24.40 -5.85
N ASP A 411 7.85 -24.62 -5.56
CA ASP A 411 7.39 -25.46 -4.46
C ASP A 411 7.27 -26.93 -4.90
N ASP A 412 6.88 -27.16 -6.16
CA ASP A 412 6.53 -28.49 -6.71
C ASP A 412 7.47 -28.97 -7.82
N GLY A 413 8.45 -28.16 -8.21
CA GLY A 413 9.38 -28.47 -9.30
C GLY A 413 8.89 -28.14 -10.72
N THR A 414 7.69 -27.60 -10.87
CA THR A 414 7.05 -27.36 -12.17
C THR A 414 6.93 -25.88 -12.52
N GLU A 415 6.33 -25.07 -11.66
CA GLU A 415 6.06 -23.67 -11.91
C GLU A 415 6.92 -22.74 -11.03
N ALA A 416 7.15 -21.52 -11.52
CA ALA A 416 7.82 -20.49 -10.75
C ALA A 416 6.89 -19.95 -9.65
N ALA A 417 7.16 -20.30 -8.40
CA ALA A 417 6.46 -19.77 -7.24
C ALA A 417 7.06 -18.41 -6.81
N THR A 418 8.37 -18.38 -6.60
CA THR A 418 9.10 -17.18 -6.17
C THR A 418 10.03 -16.68 -7.27
N LEU A 419 9.98 -15.38 -7.55
CA LEU A 419 10.86 -14.69 -8.50
C LEU A 419 11.72 -13.68 -7.74
N ILE A 420 13.01 -13.58 -8.05
CA ILE A 420 13.93 -12.66 -7.37
C ILE A 420 14.77 -11.91 -8.40
N GLY A 421 14.59 -10.58 -8.45
CA GLY A 421 15.43 -9.68 -9.21
C GLY A 421 15.25 -9.77 -10.73
N MET A 422 14.02 -9.84 -11.21
CA MET A 422 13.69 -9.67 -12.63
C MET A 422 13.69 -8.18 -12.97
N HIS A 423 14.43 -7.78 -13.99
CA HIS A 423 14.41 -6.38 -14.43
C HIS A 423 13.11 -6.05 -15.15
N VAL A 424 12.59 -4.87 -14.86
CA VAL A 424 11.37 -4.34 -15.48
C VAL A 424 11.62 -2.93 -16.00
N SER A 425 11.16 -2.68 -17.23
CA SER A 425 11.12 -1.35 -17.84
C SER A 425 9.75 -1.12 -18.46
N ILE A 426 9.30 0.13 -18.47
CA ILE A 426 8.03 0.58 -19.08
C ILE A 426 8.36 1.73 -20.00
N GLU A 427 7.95 1.65 -21.26
CA GLU A 427 8.21 2.68 -22.26
C GLU A 427 6.98 2.90 -23.14
N PRO A 428 6.68 4.13 -23.57
CA PRO A 428 5.67 4.37 -24.59
C PRO A 428 6.14 3.80 -25.93
N ALA A 429 5.26 3.05 -26.63
CA ALA A 429 5.54 2.39 -27.90
C ALA A 429 5.33 3.33 -29.09
#